data_7a223d5c42b1ffafeb9abd1be87d0af8
#
_entry.id   7a223d5c42b1ffafeb9abd1be87d0af8
#
_cell.length_a   1.000
_cell.length_b   1.000
_cell.length_c   1.000
_cell.angle_alpha   90.00
_cell.angle_beta   90.00
_cell.angle_gamma   90.00
#
_symmetry.space_group_name_H-M   'P 1'
#
loop_
_entity.id
_entity.type
_entity.pdbx_description
1 polymer ?
#
loop_
_entity_poly.entity_id
_entity_poly.type
_entity_poly.pdbx_seq_one_letter_code
_entity_poly.pdbx_strand_id
1 'polypeptide(L)'
;MITLTLKPTRAAKKEFDFVDFEVLSQCATALVNNINFDKLDRKYTLKVDVSKYPTTNPCSHYLWKKNAICIHPLKRYKKAYKLRRFLGFIIHELKHWTQDKLLKVSFNKNYKDQGMEYYNCPIEQDTRKYTDLVLNAAIKNYNSLIQIKQQSLEYKALGITFY
;
A
#
# COMPACT_ATOMS: atom_id res chain seq x y z
N MET A 1 10.51 -9.16 -13.12
CA MET A 1 10.09 -7.95 -12.35
C MET A 1 8.59 -8.03 -12.07
N ILE A 2 8.14 -7.64 -10.89
CA ILE A 2 6.71 -7.60 -10.56
C ILE A 2 6.15 -6.23 -10.95
N THR A 3 5.01 -6.21 -11.63
CA THR A 3 4.20 -5.01 -11.80
C THR A 3 2.95 -5.14 -10.94
N LEU A 4 2.75 -4.21 -10.02
CA LEU A 4 1.61 -4.20 -9.12
C LEU A 4 0.69 -3.00 -9.41
N THR A 5 -0.57 -3.28 -9.73
CA THR A 5 -1.61 -2.26 -9.90
C THR A 5 -2.49 -2.24 -8.66
N LEU A 6 -2.56 -1.09 -7.99
CA LEU A 6 -3.51 -0.83 -6.91
C LEU A 6 -4.80 -0.26 -7.49
N LYS A 7 -5.86 -1.08 -7.52
CA LYS A 7 -7.14 -0.71 -8.12
C LYS A 7 -8.13 -0.25 -7.03
N PRO A 8 -8.35 1.07 -6.86
CA PRO A 8 -9.29 1.57 -5.86
C PRO A 8 -10.74 1.28 -6.27
N THR A 9 -11.59 0.99 -5.29
CA THR A 9 -13.05 1.02 -5.48
C THR A 9 -13.55 2.45 -5.64
N ARG A 10 -14.79 2.62 -6.10
CA ARG A 10 -15.44 3.94 -6.17
C ARG A 10 -15.47 4.62 -4.79
N ALA A 11 -15.72 3.85 -3.73
CA ALA A 11 -15.71 4.34 -2.36
C ALA A 11 -14.31 4.80 -1.93
N ALA A 12 -13.26 4.01 -2.24
CA ALA A 12 -11.88 4.36 -1.93
C ALA A 12 -11.42 5.61 -2.69
N LYS A 13 -11.76 5.77 -3.97
CA LYS A 13 -11.47 6.99 -4.72
C LYS A 13 -12.09 8.24 -4.10
N LYS A 14 -13.31 8.13 -3.58
CA LYS A 14 -14.01 9.23 -2.92
C LYS A 14 -13.44 9.54 -1.54
N GLU A 15 -13.14 8.53 -0.73
CA GLU A 15 -12.64 8.71 0.64
C GLU A 15 -11.18 9.18 0.67
N PHE A 16 -10.37 8.73 -0.29
CA PHE A 16 -8.93 9.02 -0.40
C PHE A 16 -8.63 9.86 -1.63
N ASP A 17 -9.42 10.92 -1.87
CA ASP A 17 -9.32 11.85 -3.01
C ASP A 17 -7.97 12.59 -3.10
N PHE A 18 -7.23 12.63 -2.00
CA PHE A 18 -5.88 13.18 -1.89
C PHE A 18 -4.78 12.23 -2.41
N VAL A 19 -5.15 11.03 -2.91
CA VAL A 19 -4.21 10.00 -3.39
C VAL A 19 -4.32 9.81 -4.89
N ASP A 20 -3.19 9.93 -5.59
CA ASP A 20 -3.05 9.47 -6.97
C ASP A 20 -2.74 7.97 -6.97
N PHE A 21 -3.72 7.14 -7.33
CA PHE A 21 -3.58 5.68 -7.31
C PHE A 21 -2.70 5.11 -8.41
N GLU A 22 -2.45 5.86 -9.48
CA GLU A 22 -1.48 5.47 -10.51
C GLU A 22 -0.06 5.62 -9.97
N VAL A 23 0.27 6.78 -9.39
CA VAL A 23 1.56 7.03 -8.74
C VAL A 23 1.75 6.08 -7.55
N LEU A 24 0.70 5.82 -6.77
CA LEU A 24 0.75 4.86 -5.68
C LEU A 24 1.09 3.44 -6.17
N SER A 25 0.56 3.04 -7.33
CA SER A 25 0.87 1.73 -7.93
C SER A 25 2.35 1.63 -8.35
N GLN A 26 2.93 2.71 -8.85
CA GLN A 26 4.36 2.76 -9.17
C GLN A 26 5.21 2.63 -7.90
N CYS A 27 4.87 3.35 -6.84
CA CYS A 27 5.54 3.22 -5.54
C CYS A 27 5.42 1.80 -4.96
N ALA A 28 4.23 1.21 -5.01
CA ALA A 28 3.98 -0.14 -4.54
C ALA A 28 4.77 -1.18 -5.33
N THR A 29 4.86 -1.01 -6.66
CA THR A 29 5.68 -1.84 -7.53
C THR A 29 7.16 -1.80 -7.11
N ALA A 30 7.71 -0.61 -6.87
CA ALA A 30 9.08 -0.46 -6.42
C ALA A 30 9.32 -1.14 -5.05
N LEU A 31 8.43 -0.95 -4.09
CA LEU A 31 8.51 -1.58 -2.76
C LEU A 31 8.48 -3.10 -2.83
N VAL A 32 7.59 -3.66 -3.65
CA VAL A 32 7.46 -5.11 -3.81
C VAL A 32 8.69 -5.71 -4.49
N ASN A 33 9.25 -5.05 -5.50
CA ASN A 33 10.46 -5.53 -6.18
C ASN A 33 11.69 -5.49 -5.27
N ASN A 34 11.76 -4.60 -4.29
CA ASN A 34 12.83 -4.58 -3.30
C ASN A 34 12.79 -5.80 -2.33
N ILE A 35 11.63 -6.45 -2.21
CA ILE A 35 11.46 -7.65 -1.37
C ILE A 35 11.53 -8.93 -2.22
N ASN A 36 11.26 -8.81 -3.52
CA ASN A 36 11.15 -9.95 -4.41
C ASN A 36 12.52 -10.38 -4.93
N PHE A 37 12.98 -11.54 -4.50
CA PHE A 37 14.24 -12.16 -4.96
C PHE A 37 14.06 -13.00 -6.24
N ASP A 38 12.81 -13.33 -6.62
CA ASP A 38 12.50 -14.04 -7.86
C ASP A 38 12.46 -13.07 -9.05
N LYS A 39 13.29 -13.28 -10.06
CA LYS A 39 13.38 -12.45 -11.28
C LYS A 39 12.22 -12.70 -12.27
N LEU A 40 11.14 -13.34 -11.87
CA LEU A 40 10.00 -13.64 -12.74
C LEU A 40 9.17 -12.39 -13.01
N ASP A 41 8.88 -12.14 -14.28
CA ASP A 41 7.97 -11.08 -14.68
C ASP A 41 6.52 -11.50 -14.39
N ARG A 42 5.89 -10.81 -13.45
CA ARG A 42 4.49 -11.07 -13.07
C ARG A 42 3.72 -9.78 -12.90
N LYS A 43 2.47 -9.79 -13.31
CA LYS A 43 1.53 -8.68 -13.12
C LYS A 43 0.47 -9.07 -12.10
N TYR A 44 0.26 -8.20 -11.14
CA TYR A 44 -0.75 -8.39 -10.11
C TYR A 44 -1.67 -7.18 -10.02
N THR A 45 -2.92 -7.43 -9.69
CA THR A 45 -3.87 -6.37 -9.33
C THR A 45 -4.34 -6.61 -7.91
N LEU A 46 -4.21 -5.59 -7.07
CA LEU A 46 -4.63 -5.61 -5.67
C LEU A 46 -5.71 -4.54 -5.48
N LYS A 47 -6.88 -4.95 -5.02
CA LYS A 47 -7.99 -4.04 -4.79
C LYS A 47 -7.72 -3.19 -3.54
N VAL A 48 -8.04 -1.89 -3.60
CA VAL A 48 -8.05 -1.00 -2.43
C VAL A 48 -9.50 -0.58 -2.15
N ASP A 49 -9.95 -0.80 -0.93
CA ASP A 49 -11.32 -0.52 -0.52
C ASP A 49 -11.37 0.23 0.82
N VAL A 50 -12.52 0.82 1.11
CA VAL A 50 -12.80 1.43 2.41
C VAL A 50 -13.33 0.36 3.34
N SER A 51 -12.77 0.27 4.54
CA SER A 51 -13.27 -0.65 5.55
C SER A 51 -14.63 -0.23 6.04
N LYS A 52 -15.55 -1.19 6.10
CA LYS A 52 -16.91 -1.02 6.61
C LYS A 52 -17.03 -1.30 8.11
N TYR A 53 -15.98 -1.82 8.72
CA TYR A 53 -16.02 -2.15 10.14
C TYR A 53 -15.87 -0.88 10.99
N PRO A 54 -16.81 -0.60 11.88
CA PRO A 54 -16.66 0.51 12.80
C PRO A 54 -15.52 0.20 13.77
N THR A 55 -14.50 1.05 13.79
CA THR A 55 -13.48 0.99 14.83
C THR A 55 -13.22 2.38 15.36
N THR A 56 -12.88 2.46 16.63
CA THR A 56 -12.46 3.71 17.26
C THR A 56 -11.08 4.14 16.81
N ASN A 57 -10.24 3.18 16.42
CA ASN A 57 -8.88 3.39 15.94
C ASN A 57 -8.80 3.11 14.44
N PRO A 58 -8.31 4.07 13.63
CA PRO A 58 -8.05 3.83 12.22
C PRO A 58 -7.04 2.71 12.06
N CYS A 59 -7.38 1.75 11.23
CA CYS A 59 -6.53 0.61 10.91
C CYS A 59 -6.70 0.20 9.45
N SER A 60 -5.93 -0.78 9.03
CA SER A 60 -6.01 -1.39 7.72
C SER A 60 -6.02 -2.90 7.84
N HIS A 61 -6.42 -3.60 6.80
CA HIS A 61 -6.48 -5.05 6.76
C HIS A 61 -6.19 -5.56 5.35
N TYR A 62 -5.27 -6.50 5.21
CA TYR A 62 -5.16 -7.30 4.01
C TYR A 62 -6.14 -8.48 4.06
N LEU A 63 -7.06 -8.52 3.10
CA LEU A 63 -8.05 -9.57 2.95
C LEU A 63 -7.56 -10.59 1.92
N TRP A 64 -6.79 -11.58 2.35
CA TRP A 64 -6.15 -12.57 1.48
C TRP A 64 -7.11 -13.32 0.55
N LYS A 65 -8.30 -13.72 1.01
CA LYS A 65 -9.33 -14.38 0.18
C LYS A 65 -9.89 -13.48 -0.93
N LYS A 66 -9.88 -12.15 -0.71
CA LYS A 66 -10.42 -11.15 -1.65
C LYS A 66 -9.35 -10.44 -2.45
N ASN A 67 -8.09 -10.74 -2.18
CA ASN A 67 -6.93 -10.02 -2.72
C ASN A 67 -7.13 -8.49 -2.66
N ALA A 68 -7.43 -7.99 -1.46
CA ALA A 68 -7.82 -6.61 -1.24
C ALA A 68 -7.19 -6.04 0.04
N ILE A 69 -6.84 -4.77 -0.02
CA ILE A 69 -6.50 -3.95 1.14
C ILE A 69 -7.72 -3.12 1.49
N CYS A 70 -8.17 -3.19 2.75
CA CYS A 70 -9.22 -2.35 3.30
C CYS A 70 -8.64 -1.36 4.29
N ILE A 71 -8.91 -0.07 4.10
CA ILE A 71 -8.42 1.02 4.95
C ILE A 71 -9.59 1.73 5.58
N HIS A 72 -9.48 2.03 6.89
CA HIS A 72 -10.48 2.82 7.59
C HIS A 72 -10.44 4.30 7.16
N PRO A 73 -11.60 4.99 7.15
CA PRO A 73 -11.67 6.41 6.84
C PRO A 73 -10.73 7.24 7.71
N LEU A 74 -10.02 8.19 7.08
CA LEU A 74 -9.03 9.04 7.74
C LEU A 74 -9.57 10.42 8.12
N LYS A 75 -10.89 10.57 8.26
CA LYS A 75 -11.58 11.87 8.51
C LYS A 75 -11.08 12.61 9.75
N ARG A 76 -10.62 11.87 10.76
CA ARG A 76 -10.12 12.43 12.05
C ARG A 76 -8.72 13.04 11.95
N TYR A 77 -7.98 12.79 10.86
CA TYR A 77 -6.62 13.29 10.72
C TYR A 77 -6.57 14.63 10.01
N LYS A 78 -5.68 15.53 10.46
CA LYS A 78 -5.34 16.75 9.74
C LYS A 78 -4.77 16.41 8.36
N LYS A 79 -5.02 17.25 7.36
CA LYS A 79 -4.62 17.02 5.96
C LYS A 79 -3.14 16.63 5.80
N ALA A 80 -2.25 17.31 6.53
CA ALA A 80 -0.81 17.03 6.49
C ALA A 80 -0.43 15.60 6.93
N TYR A 81 -1.24 14.96 7.77
CA TYR A 81 -0.96 13.62 8.28
C TYR A 81 -1.69 12.52 7.51
N LYS A 82 -2.71 12.86 6.69
CA LYS A 82 -3.52 11.87 5.99
C LYS A 82 -2.69 11.02 5.04
N LEU A 83 -1.87 11.64 4.18
CA LEU A 83 -1.03 10.93 3.22
C LEU A 83 -0.03 10.01 3.93
N ARG A 84 0.67 10.53 4.95
CA ARG A 84 1.63 9.72 5.72
C ARG A 84 0.95 8.50 6.35
N ARG A 85 -0.22 8.68 6.95
CA ARG A 85 -0.97 7.59 7.59
C ARG A 85 -1.49 6.58 6.57
N PHE A 86 -2.02 7.09 5.47
CA PHE A 86 -2.49 6.25 4.36
C PHE A 86 -1.36 5.40 3.78
N LEU A 87 -0.20 6.00 3.47
CA LEU A 87 0.96 5.27 2.96
C LEU A 87 1.46 4.25 3.98
N GLY A 88 1.48 4.58 5.26
CA GLY A 88 1.83 3.63 6.32
C GLY A 88 0.92 2.40 6.30
N PHE A 89 -0.39 2.58 6.15
CA PHE A 89 -1.33 1.47 6.03
C PHE A 89 -1.11 0.66 4.75
N ILE A 90 -0.95 1.32 3.62
CA ILE A 90 -0.68 0.62 2.35
C ILE A 90 0.61 -0.22 2.44
N ILE A 91 1.69 0.33 2.95
CA ILE A 91 2.98 -0.37 3.08
C ILE A 91 2.84 -1.59 4.01
N HIS A 92 2.16 -1.43 5.14
CA HIS A 92 1.90 -2.50 6.08
C HIS A 92 1.13 -3.65 5.41
N GLU A 93 0.04 -3.36 4.74
CA GLU A 93 -0.77 -4.39 4.08
C GLU A 93 -0.11 -4.98 2.82
N LEU A 94 0.73 -4.20 2.11
CA LEU A 94 1.56 -4.72 1.03
C LEU A 94 2.60 -5.72 1.54
N LYS A 95 3.17 -5.51 2.73
CA LYS A 95 4.08 -6.49 3.33
C LYS A 95 3.35 -7.80 3.63
N HIS A 96 2.13 -7.76 4.18
CA HIS A 96 1.29 -8.95 4.34
C HIS A 96 0.96 -9.62 3.01
N TRP A 97 0.64 -8.83 1.99
CA TRP A 97 0.43 -9.36 0.64
C TRP A 97 1.69 -10.07 0.10
N THR A 98 2.89 -9.51 0.29
CA THR A 98 4.13 -10.18 -0.13
C THR A 98 4.39 -11.47 0.65
N GLN A 99 4.13 -11.48 1.93
CA GLN A 99 4.22 -12.68 2.77
C GLN A 99 3.28 -13.79 2.26
N ASP A 100 2.05 -13.44 1.89
CA ASP A 100 1.06 -14.39 1.35
C ASP A 100 1.42 -14.86 -0.07
N LYS A 101 1.64 -13.94 -1.00
CA LYS A 101 1.75 -14.26 -2.44
C LYS A 101 3.14 -14.68 -2.90
N LEU A 102 4.16 -14.07 -2.34
CA LEU A 102 5.54 -14.30 -2.78
C LEU A 102 6.28 -15.27 -1.86
N LEU A 103 6.15 -15.11 -0.55
CA LEU A 103 6.87 -15.93 0.42
C LEU A 103 6.05 -17.16 0.87
N LYS A 104 4.77 -17.23 0.48
CA LYS A 104 3.84 -18.33 0.81
C LYS A 104 3.81 -18.63 2.32
N VAL A 105 3.95 -17.60 3.14
CA VAL A 105 3.84 -17.72 4.58
C VAL A 105 2.39 -18.06 4.92
N SER A 106 2.19 -19.17 5.61
CA SER A 106 0.84 -19.61 6.00
C SER A 106 0.29 -18.72 7.12
N PHE A 107 -0.66 -17.84 6.77
CA PHE A 107 -1.44 -17.07 7.76
C PHE A 107 -2.39 -17.96 8.59
N ASN A 108 -2.62 -19.22 8.18
CA ASN A 108 -3.53 -20.15 8.86
C ASN A 108 -2.94 -20.78 10.13
N LYS A 109 -1.62 -20.71 10.31
CA LYS A 109 -1.01 -21.01 11.62
C LYS A 109 -1.01 -19.73 12.46
N ASN A 110 -2.21 -19.23 12.69
CA ASN A 110 -2.47 -17.98 13.37
C ASN A 110 -1.91 -18.01 14.79
N TYR A 111 -1.35 -16.88 15.21
CA TYR A 111 -1.00 -16.52 16.57
C TYR A 111 -2.02 -16.99 17.62
N LYS A 112 -3.32 -17.11 17.28
CA LYS A 112 -4.37 -17.69 18.14
C LYS A 112 -4.12 -19.16 18.50
N ASP A 113 -3.67 -19.95 17.52
CA ASP A 113 -3.36 -21.36 17.73
C ASP A 113 -2.07 -21.56 18.54
N GLN A 114 -1.26 -20.50 18.65
CA GLN A 114 0.00 -20.47 19.40
C GLN A 114 -0.12 -19.74 20.74
N GLY A 115 -1.34 -19.30 21.13
CA GLY A 115 -1.55 -18.54 22.37
C GLY A 115 -0.90 -17.15 22.39
N MET A 116 -0.51 -16.62 21.21
CA MET A 116 0.14 -15.32 21.13
C MET A 116 -0.88 -14.20 20.93
N GLU A 117 -0.63 -13.06 21.56
CA GLU A 117 -1.34 -11.83 21.21
C GLU A 117 -0.97 -11.37 19.81
N TYR A 118 -1.94 -10.79 19.07
CA TYR A 118 -1.76 -10.29 17.71
C TYR A 118 -0.50 -9.44 17.55
N TYR A 119 -0.23 -8.54 18.51
CA TYR A 119 0.92 -7.63 18.46
C TYR A 119 2.28 -8.32 18.61
N ASN A 120 2.33 -9.51 19.19
CA ASN A 120 3.54 -10.30 19.42
C ASN A 120 3.77 -11.34 18.33
N CYS A 121 2.86 -11.45 17.37
CA CYS A 121 3.00 -12.35 16.24
C CYS A 121 4.22 -11.97 15.40
N PRO A 122 5.16 -12.87 15.08
CA PRO A 122 6.38 -12.58 14.31
C PRO A 122 6.09 -11.93 12.95
N ILE A 123 5.00 -12.32 12.28
CA ILE A 123 4.57 -11.75 10.99
C ILE A 123 4.22 -10.28 11.16
N GLU A 124 3.49 -9.92 12.21
CA GLU A 124 3.12 -8.55 12.51
C GLU A 124 4.32 -7.69 12.92
N GLN A 125 5.23 -8.26 13.69
CA GLN A 125 6.46 -7.57 14.09
C GLN A 125 7.36 -7.28 12.88
N ASP A 126 7.54 -8.28 11.98
CA ASP A 126 8.27 -8.09 10.73
C ASP A 126 7.63 -7.00 9.86
N THR A 127 6.30 -7.04 9.74
CA THR A 127 5.54 -6.06 8.95
C THR A 127 5.68 -4.64 9.50
N ARG A 128 5.64 -4.45 10.81
CA ARG A 128 5.83 -3.15 11.44
C ARG A 128 7.24 -2.64 11.27
N LYS A 129 8.26 -3.46 11.57
CA LYS A 129 9.66 -3.10 11.37
C LYS A 129 9.92 -2.68 9.91
N TYR A 130 9.38 -3.43 8.96
CA TYR A 130 9.49 -3.08 7.54
C TYR A 130 8.81 -1.73 7.24
N THR A 131 7.58 -1.53 7.72
CA THR A 131 6.84 -0.28 7.50
C THR A 131 7.59 0.92 8.04
N ASP A 132 8.09 0.84 9.26
CA ASP A 132 8.85 1.92 9.89
C ASP A 132 10.13 2.25 9.12
N LEU A 133 10.83 1.21 8.64
CA LEU A 133 12.05 1.35 7.87
C LEU A 133 11.85 2.09 6.55
N VAL A 134 10.78 1.77 5.81
CA VAL A 134 10.63 2.25 4.42
C VAL A 134 9.68 3.44 4.28
N LEU A 135 8.87 3.78 5.28
CA LEU A 135 7.80 4.78 5.18
C LEU A 135 8.29 6.15 4.71
N ASN A 136 9.37 6.66 5.28
CA ASN A 136 9.90 7.97 4.91
C ASN A 136 10.42 8.00 3.46
N ALA A 137 11.09 6.94 3.04
CA ALA A 137 11.55 6.79 1.65
C ALA A 137 10.38 6.67 0.67
N ALA A 138 9.34 5.93 1.04
CA ALA A 138 8.13 5.78 0.24
C ALA A 138 7.37 7.11 0.07
N ILE A 139 7.26 7.93 1.13
CA ILE A 139 6.65 9.26 1.07
C ILE A 139 7.46 10.16 0.12
N LYS A 140 8.79 10.17 0.25
CA LYS A 140 9.67 10.96 -0.62
C LYS A 140 9.51 10.54 -2.09
N ASN A 141 9.52 9.23 -2.36
CA ASN A 141 9.34 8.69 -3.70
C ASN A 141 7.98 9.05 -4.29
N TYR A 142 6.89 8.88 -3.52
CA TYR A 142 5.55 9.25 -3.95
C TYR A 142 5.46 10.73 -4.34
N ASN A 143 5.97 11.63 -3.50
CA ASN A 143 5.95 13.07 -3.76
C ASN A 143 6.78 13.43 -5.01
N SER A 144 7.95 12.81 -5.21
CA SER A 144 8.77 13.01 -6.40
C SER A 144 8.04 12.56 -7.68
N LEU A 145 7.36 11.43 -7.65
CA LEU A 145 6.57 10.94 -8.80
C LEU A 145 5.36 11.84 -9.09
N ILE A 146 4.72 12.40 -8.08
CA ILE A 146 3.65 13.40 -8.25
C ILE A 146 4.19 14.64 -8.97
N GLN A 147 5.35 15.17 -8.56
CA GLN A 147 5.98 16.31 -9.20
C GLN A 147 6.33 16.03 -10.65
N ILE A 148 6.93 14.88 -10.95
CA ILE A 148 7.25 14.46 -12.33
C ILE A 148 5.99 14.37 -13.18
N LYS A 149 4.91 13.79 -12.64
CA LYS A 149 3.63 13.69 -13.34
C LYS A 149 3.03 15.07 -13.63
N GLN A 150 3.07 16.00 -12.69
CA GLN A 150 2.60 17.37 -12.86
C GLN A 150 3.39 18.10 -13.96
N GLN A 151 4.72 18.06 -13.89
CA GLN A 151 5.58 18.64 -14.93
C GLN A 151 5.29 18.07 -16.32
N SER A 152 5.13 16.74 -16.42
CA SER A 152 4.78 16.09 -17.69
C SER A 152 3.44 16.57 -18.26
N LEU A 153 2.44 16.85 -17.41
CA LEU A 153 1.15 17.39 -17.82
C LEU A 153 1.29 18.86 -18.31
N GLU A 154 2.09 19.66 -17.61
CA GLU A 154 2.39 21.06 -18.00
C GLU A 154 3.08 21.10 -19.37
N TYR A 155 4.12 20.28 -19.59
CA TYR A 155 4.80 20.21 -20.89
C TYR A 155 3.87 19.77 -22.03
N LYS A 156 3.00 18.78 -21.80
CA LYS A 156 1.99 18.38 -22.79
C LYS A 156 1.02 19.52 -23.12
N ALA A 157 0.58 20.28 -22.11
CA ALA A 157 -0.29 21.43 -22.30
C ALA A 157 0.39 22.54 -23.14
N LEU A 158 1.73 22.64 -23.06
CA LEU A 158 2.55 23.58 -23.86
C LEU A 158 2.94 23.01 -25.24
N GLY A 159 2.50 21.78 -25.58
CA GLY A 159 2.85 21.14 -26.86
C GLY A 159 4.29 20.61 -26.94
N ILE A 160 4.97 20.49 -25.79
CA ILE A 160 6.35 20.00 -25.71
C ILE A 160 6.30 18.48 -25.51
N THR A 161 6.79 17.72 -26.47
CA THR A 161 6.99 16.26 -26.37
C THR A 161 8.46 15.95 -26.21
N PHE A 162 8.82 15.19 -25.18
CA PHE A 162 10.16 14.63 -25.05
C PHE A 162 10.19 13.29 -25.79
N TYR A 163 11.12 13.15 -26.72
CA TYR A 163 11.43 11.89 -27.40
C TYR A 163 12.45 11.08 -26.60
#